data_a1b17cbc04429e1239f4334b727ea20c
#
_entry.id   a1b17cbc04429e1239f4334b727ea20c
#
_cell.length_a   1.000
_cell.length_b   1.000
_cell.length_c   1.000
_cell.angle_alpha   90.00
_cell.angle_beta   90.00
_cell.angle_gamma   90.00
#
_symmetry.space_group_name_H-M   'P 1'
#
loop_
_entity.id
_entity.type
_entity.pdbx_description
1 polymer ?
#
loop_
_entity_poly.entity_id
_entity_poly.type
_entity_poly.pdbx_seq_one_letter_code
_entity_poly.pdbx_strand_id
1 'polypeptide(L)'
;MARIPESDWKFLTNHALVLSWITQHPQTTARETAIAIGITERTALKIIGELDASGYITRRRRGRRNVYRVNPNLPMREETQKNVMVGDLLGVIAPKRAKRNVA
;
A
#
# COMPACT_ATOMS: atom_id res chain seq x y z
N MET A 1 2.13 -27.62 -20.11
CA MET A 1 2.45 -26.94 -19.14
C MET A 1 1.35 -26.71 -18.23
N ALA A 2 1.58 -26.78 -17.08
CA ALA A 2 0.55 -26.68 -16.18
C ALA A 2 0.22 -25.28 -16.03
N ARG A 3 -1.02 -24.95 -16.02
CA ARG A 3 -1.36 -23.70 -15.86
C ARG A 3 -1.50 -23.43 -14.43
N ILE A 4 -1.17 -22.28 -13.94
CA ILE A 4 -1.33 -21.94 -12.58
C ILE A 4 -2.78 -21.80 -12.31
N PRO A 5 -3.29 -22.51 -11.36
CA PRO A 5 -4.71 -22.45 -11.10
C PRO A 5 -5.06 -21.10 -10.54
N GLU A 6 -6.27 -20.70 -10.75
CA GLU A 6 -6.74 -19.51 -10.22
C GLU A 6 -6.95 -19.74 -8.81
N SER A 7 -6.12 -19.31 -7.94
CA SER A 7 -6.27 -19.58 -6.55
C SER A 7 -6.27 -18.29 -5.82
N ASP A 8 -6.50 -18.36 -4.55
CA ASP A 8 -6.60 -17.17 -3.76
C ASP A 8 -5.31 -16.69 -3.19
N TRP A 9 -4.24 -17.39 -3.37
CA TRP A 9 -3.03 -16.95 -2.71
C TRP A 9 -2.37 -15.81 -3.46
N LYS A 10 -1.73 -14.92 -2.72
CA LYS A 10 -1.06 -13.78 -3.28
C LYS A 10 0.24 -13.61 -2.56
N PHE A 11 1.22 -13.05 -3.22
CA PHE A 11 2.46 -12.71 -2.54
C PHE A 11 2.25 -11.52 -1.60
N LEU A 12 1.38 -10.61 -1.96
CA LEU A 12 1.17 -9.42 -1.15
C LEU A 12 -0.25 -9.39 -0.65
N THR A 13 -0.39 -9.01 0.60
CA THR A 13 -1.72 -8.87 1.18
C THR A 13 -2.38 -7.62 0.61
N ASN A 14 -3.66 -7.48 0.82
CA ASN A 14 -4.34 -6.26 0.40
C ASN A 14 -3.80 -5.05 1.15
N HIS A 15 -3.33 -5.22 2.38
CA HIS A 15 -2.71 -4.12 3.11
C HIS A 15 -1.45 -3.65 2.40
N ALA A 16 -0.63 -4.58 1.94
CA ALA A 16 0.59 -4.22 1.22
C ALA A 16 0.25 -3.53 -0.09
N LEU A 17 -0.77 -4.01 -0.78
CA LEU A 17 -1.16 -3.42 -2.06
C LEU A 17 -1.71 -2.02 -1.87
N VAL A 18 -2.51 -1.81 -0.84
CA VAL A 18 -3.05 -0.48 -0.54
C VAL A 18 -1.93 0.47 -0.19
N LEU A 19 -1.00 0.01 0.64
CA LEU A 19 0.11 0.86 1.06
C LEU A 19 0.99 1.22 -0.14
N SER A 20 1.23 0.28 -1.03
CA SER A 20 1.98 0.53 -2.25
C SER A 20 1.30 1.56 -3.12
N TRP A 21 -0.02 1.44 -3.28
CA TRP A 21 -0.78 2.38 -4.10
C TRP A 21 -0.73 3.78 -3.49
N ILE A 22 -0.90 3.90 -2.18
CA ILE A 22 -0.84 5.19 -1.49
C ILE A 22 0.55 5.81 -1.63
N THR A 23 1.58 4.99 -1.58
CA THR A 23 2.95 5.48 -1.73
C THR A 23 3.13 6.15 -3.09
N GLN A 24 2.52 5.58 -4.11
CA GLN A 24 2.64 6.14 -5.45
C GLN A 24 1.62 7.22 -5.74
N HIS A 25 0.53 7.26 -4.98
CA HIS A 25 -0.55 8.21 -5.20
C HIS A 25 -0.99 8.81 -3.87
N PRO A 26 -0.19 9.71 -3.31
CA PRO A 26 -0.47 10.21 -1.94
C PRO A 26 -1.78 10.96 -1.78
N GLN A 27 -2.39 11.36 -2.88
CA GLN A 27 -3.67 12.06 -2.80
C GLN A 27 -4.84 11.20 -3.26
N THR A 28 -4.66 9.90 -3.28
CA THR A 28 -5.69 8.98 -3.71
C THR A 28 -6.90 9.02 -2.77
N THR A 29 -8.04 8.63 -3.25
CA THR A 29 -9.22 8.49 -2.41
C THR A 29 -9.42 7.01 -2.12
N ALA A 30 -10.28 6.69 -1.16
CA ALA A 30 -10.60 5.31 -0.87
C ALA A 30 -11.22 4.63 -2.08
N ARG A 31 -12.04 5.36 -2.82
CA ARG A 31 -12.67 4.80 -4.00
C ARG A 31 -11.65 4.51 -5.08
N GLU A 32 -10.72 5.42 -5.32
CA GLU A 32 -9.68 5.22 -6.31
C GLU A 32 -8.79 4.04 -5.92
N THR A 33 -8.49 3.94 -4.64
CA THR A 33 -7.69 2.85 -4.12
C THR A 33 -8.40 1.52 -4.33
N ALA A 34 -9.68 1.49 -4.04
CA ALA A 34 -10.48 0.28 -4.18
C ALA A 34 -10.47 -0.20 -5.63
N ILE A 35 -10.67 0.72 -6.55
CA ILE A 35 -10.68 0.38 -7.96
C ILE A 35 -9.32 -0.14 -8.40
N ALA A 36 -8.26 0.53 -7.99
CA ALA A 36 -6.92 0.15 -8.41
C ALA A 36 -6.52 -1.22 -7.89
N ILE A 37 -6.90 -1.55 -6.67
CA ILE A 37 -6.49 -2.80 -6.05
C ILE A 37 -7.48 -3.94 -6.36
N GLY A 38 -8.69 -3.59 -6.72
CA GLY A 38 -9.70 -4.62 -7.01
C GLY A 38 -10.45 -5.07 -5.76
N ILE A 39 -10.71 -4.16 -4.84
CA ILE A 39 -11.45 -4.44 -3.62
C ILE A 39 -12.59 -3.46 -3.52
N THR A 40 -13.46 -3.66 -2.56
CA THR A 40 -14.57 -2.73 -2.38
C THR A 40 -14.08 -1.47 -1.67
N GLU A 41 -14.81 -0.40 -1.82
CA GLU A 41 -14.47 0.84 -1.13
C GLU A 41 -14.51 0.64 0.37
N ARG A 42 -15.46 -0.15 0.86
CA ARG A 42 -15.56 -0.43 2.26
C ARG A 42 -14.32 -1.13 2.78
N THR A 43 -13.81 -2.11 2.04
CA THR A 43 -12.58 -2.80 2.41
C THR A 43 -11.39 -1.85 2.36
N ALA A 44 -11.35 -0.98 1.36
CA ALA A 44 -10.26 -0.01 1.27
C ALA A 44 -10.27 0.92 2.47
N LEU A 45 -11.45 1.40 2.89
CA LEU A 45 -11.54 2.26 4.06
C LEU A 45 -11.08 1.54 5.33
N LYS A 46 -11.43 0.28 5.46
CA LYS A 46 -11.01 -0.49 6.60
C LYS A 46 -9.50 -0.63 6.66
N ILE A 47 -8.90 -0.96 5.52
CA ILE A 47 -7.45 -1.14 5.46
C ILE A 47 -6.73 0.17 5.72
N ILE A 48 -7.19 1.26 5.13
CA ILE A 48 -6.59 2.56 5.35
C ILE A 48 -6.66 2.92 6.85
N GLY A 49 -7.78 2.64 7.48
CA GLY A 49 -7.93 2.89 8.91
C GLY A 49 -6.96 2.06 9.74
N GLU A 50 -6.73 0.82 9.34
CA GLU A 50 -5.82 -0.05 10.05
C GLU A 50 -4.37 0.38 9.87
N LEU A 51 -4.02 0.82 8.67
CA LEU A 51 -2.67 1.32 8.41
C LEU A 51 -2.41 2.61 9.20
N ASP A 52 -3.43 3.45 9.28
CA ASP A 52 -3.33 4.69 10.04
C ASP A 52 -3.19 4.40 11.53
N ALA A 53 -4.02 3.52 12.05
CA ALA A 53 -3.99 3.18 13.46
C ALA A 53 -2.69 2.51 13.87
N SER A 54 -2.06 1.82 12.95
CA SER A 54 -0.81 1.14 13.23
C SER A 54 0.42 2.02 13.00
N GLY A 55 0.21 3.23 12.53
CA GLY A 55 1.32 4.17 12.34
C GLY A 55 2.03 4.09 11.02
N TYR A 56 1.59 3.22 10.10
CA TYR A 56 2.27 3.10 8.82
C TYR A 56 1.97 4.26 7.89
N ILE A 57 0.83 4.93 8.08
CA ILE A 57 0.51 6.14 7.35
C ILE A 57 -0.03 7.19 8.29
N THR A 58 0.07 8.44 7.88
CA THR A 58 -0.67 9.51 8.50
C THR A 58 -1.45 10.18 7.39
N ARG A 59 -2.56 10.82 7.74
CA ARG A 59 -3.33 11.53 6.74
C ARG A 59 -3.61 12.94 7.21
N ARG A 60 -3.62 13.84 6.25
CA ARG A 60 -3.84 15.19 6.52
C ARG A 60 -4.86 15.69 5.55
N ARG A 61 -5.81 16.46 6.01
CA ARG A 61 -6.82 16.96 5.12
C ARG A 61 -6.32 18.14 4.36
N ARG A 62 -6.60 18.15 3.06
CA ARG A 62 -6.22 19.24 2.26
C ARG A 62 -7.38 19.52 1.38
N GLY A 63 -8.18 20.51 1.70
CA GLY A 63 -9.40 20.80 1.01
C GLY A 63 -10.34 19.64 1.18
N ARG A 64 -10.79 19.04 0.10
CA ARG A 64 -11.69 17.93 0.17
C ARG A 64 -11.03 16.60 0.10
N ARG A 65 -9.72 16.56 0.00
CA ARG A 65 -9.00 15.32 -0.12
C ARG A 65 -8.12 15.11 1.07
N ASN A 66 -7.79 13.86 1.32
CA ASN A 66 -6.76 13.52 2.27
C ASN A 66 -5.45 13.39 1.52
N VAL A 67 -4.38 13.79 2.15
CA VAL A 67 -3.05 13.57 1.63
C VAL A 67 -2.37 12.63 2.59
N TYR A 68 -1.83 11.54 2.08
CA TYR A 68 -1.25 10.50 2.90
C TYR A 68 0.27 10.59 2.90
N ARG A 69 0.85 10.27 4.05
CA ARG A 69 2.28 10.19 4.14
C ARG A 69 2.61 8.85 4.73
N VAL A 70 3.50 8.13 4.13
CA VAL A 70 3.90 6.81 4.59
C VAL A 70 5.10 6.94 5.51
N ASN A 71 5.10 6.17 6.59
CA ASN A 71 6.22 6.12 7.49
C ASN A 71 7.07 4.90 7.13
N PRO A 72 8.19 5.09 6.47
CA PRO A 72 8.98 3.96 5.98
C PRO A 72 9.83 3.28 7.03
N ASN A 73 9.93 3.89 8.21
CA ASN A 73 10.85 3.40 9.22
C ASN A 73 10.25 2.47 10.25
N LEU A 74 9.08 1.95 9.97
CA LEU A 74 8.49 0.97 10.85
C LEU A 74 8.80 -0.43 10.35
N PRO A 75 9.03 -1.37 11.27
CA PRO A 75 9.32 -2.74 10.86
C PRO A 75 8.08 -3.45 10.36
N MET A 76 8.30 -4.48 9.60
CA MET A 76 7.22 -5.34 9.17
C MET A 76 6.61 -6.01 10.40
N ARG A 77 5.38 -6.41 10.26
CA ARG A 77 4.65 -6.96 11.42
C ARG A 77 4.89 -8.43 11.66
N GLU A 78 5.22 -9.16 10.62
CA GLU A 78 5.41 -10.59 10.75
C GLU A 78 6.67 -10.90 11.52
N GLU A 79 6.60 -11.92 12.34
CA GLU A 79 7.71 -12.30 13.18
C GLU A 79 8.99 -12.53 12.41
N THR A 80 8.91 -13.17 11.27
CA THR A 80 10.09 -13.49 10.49
C THR A 80 10.63 -12.32 9.72
N GLN A 81 9.91 -11.20 9.71
CA GLN A 81 10.29 -10.04 8.92
C GLN A 81 10.54 -8.80 9.76
N LYS A 82 10.71 -8.97 11.06
CA LYS A 82 10.86 -7.82 11.93
C LYS A 82 12.12 -7.01 11.70
N ASN A 83 13.08 -7.58 11.00
CA ASN A 83 14.29 -6.83 10.71
C ASN A 83 14.18 -6.03 9.42
N VAL A 84 13.06 -6.13 8.72
CA VAL A 84 12.86 -5.43 7.46
C VAL A 84 11.96 -4.25 7.73
N MET A 85 12.38 -3.08 7.30
CA MET A 85 11.54 -1.89 7.44
C MET A 85 10.54 -1.88 6.29
N VAL A 86 9.36 -1.36 6.55
CA VAL A 86 8.33 -1.32 5.52
C VAL A 86 8.82 -0.50 4.32
N GLY A 87 9.67 0.49 4.55
CA GLY A 87 10.23 1.27 3.45
C GLY A 87 11.04 0.44 2.48
N ASP A 88 11.71 -0.61 2.99
CA ASP A 88 12.49 -1.48 2.12
C ASP A 88 11.57 -2.26 1.18
N LEU A 89 10.47 -2.74 1.71
CA LEU A 89 9.51 -3.45 0.89
C LEU A 89 8.91 -2.50 -0.14
N LEU A 90 8.54 -1.29 0.28
CA LEU A 90 7.93 -0.34 -0.64
C LEU A 90 8.90 0.11 -1.71
N GLY A 91 10.18 0.11 -1.42
CA GLY A 91 11.18 0.44 -2.42
C GLY A 91 11.16 -0.53 -3.59
N VAL A 92 10.70 -1.75 -3.33
CA VAL A 92 10.61 -2.75 -4.37
C VAL A 92 9.24 -2.77 -5.03
N ILE A 93 8.17 -2.70 -4.25
CA ILE A 93 6.83 -2.88 -4.80
C ILE A 93 6.15 -1.57 -5.17
N ALA A 94 6.70 -0.44 -4.76
CA ALA A 94 6.14 0.85 -5.09
C ALA A 94 7.24 1.80 -5.51
N PRO A 95 7.95 1.50 -6.58
CA PRO A 95 9.07 2.33 -6.99
C PRO A 95 8.59 3.68 -7.49
N LYS A 96 9.42 4.71 -7.34
CA LYS A 96 9.06 6.00 -7.79
C LYS A 96 9.01 6.02 -9.26
N ARG A 97 7.93 6.52 -9.83
CA ARG A 97 7.77 6.54 -11.20
C ARG A 97 8.78 7.36 -11.86
N ALA A 98 9.14 8.42 -11.33
CA ALA A 98 10.03 9.30 -12.00
C ALA A 98 11.35 8.69 -12.26
N LYS A 99 11.70 7.75 -11.56
CA LYS A 99 12.88 7.16 -11.74
C LYS A 99 13.00 6.36 -12.86
N ARG A 100 12.08 5.99 -13.36
CA ARG A 100 12.19 5.10 -14.33
C ARG A 100 12.54 5.59 -15.47
N ASN A 101 12.71 6.19 -15.79
CA ASN A 101 12.97 6.47 -16.79
C ASN A 101 13.92 6.59 -17.27
N VAL A 102 14.20 6.56 -17.39
CA VAL A 102 14.97 6.59 -17.77
C VAL A 102 15.48 6.31 -18.53
N ALA A 103 15.61 6.34 -19.03
CA ALA A 103 16.10 6.04 -19.83
C ALA A 103 16.23 6.13 -20.48
#